data_92597b67bdf459e79db09f304b071039
#
_entry.id   92597b67bdf459e79db09f304b071039
#
_cell.length_a   1.000
_cell.length_b   1.000
_cell.length_c   1.000
_cell.angle_alpha   90.00
_cell.angle_beta   90.00
_cell.angle_gamma   90.00
#
_symmetry.space_group_name_H-M   'P 1'
#
loop_
_entity.id
_entity.type
_entity.pdbx_description
1 polymer ?
#
loop_
_entity_poly.entity_id
_entity_poly.type
_entity_poly.pdbx_seq_one_letter_code
_entity_poly.pdbx_strand_id
1 'polypeptide(L)'
;MVIGRNISVAVAPWHMSPAMRFRRPVLAAIAIALASPCFAESSAPIPVNNPPTQQNSIIDLLALMSGHCKKLKVAGRTFACKTVAYAHGDKGRVNFAVAVDDPADANHVVSFSGENGKRADDNSYELPVDRMLLNSKDRPKVDGLPVPAEQVSTGVCRQTGNFAARKVNDVTCSATDNEGRSYELLFVSDGKPVSVRRIRQSAPSIQDPFK
;
A
#
# COMPACT_ATOMS: atom_id res chain seq x y z
N MET A 1 20.81 -55.45 2.10
CA MET A 1 19.80 -55.72 1.07
C MET A 1 19.05 -54.43 0.85
N VAL A 2 19.46 -53.69 -0.19
CA VAL A 2 18.97 -52.31 -0.49
C VAL A 2 18.03 -52.40 -1.70
N ILE A 3 16.78 -52.09 -1.51
CA ILE A 3 15.78 -52.05 -2.60
C ILE A 3 15.60 -50.60 -3.03
N GLY A 4 16.21 -50.26 -4.17
CA GLY A 4 15.98 -48.99 -4.87
C GLY A 4 14.61 -48.97 -5.55
N ARG A 5 13.80 -47.92 -5.31
CA ARG A 5 12.62 -47.61 -6.12
C ARG A 5 12.92 -46.47 -7.07
N ASN A 6 12.98 -46.78 -8.35
CA ASN A 6 12.99 -45.78 -9.43
C ASN A 6 11.61 -45.19 -9.59
N ILE A 7 11.51 -43.86 -9.48
CA ILE A 7 10.30 -43.09 -9.82
C ILE A 7 10.53 -42.47 -11.19
N SER A 8 9.84 -43.03 -12.20
CA SER A 8 9.78 -42.46 -13.55
C SER A 8 8.85 -41.25 -13.56
N VAL A 9 9.39 -40.09 -13.92
CA VAL A 9 8.62 -38.87 -14.17
C VAL A 9 8.17 -38.86 -15.62
N ALA A 10 6.86 -38.97 -15.86
CA ALA A 10 6.26 -38.85 -17.18
C ALA A 10 6.14 -37.37 -17.56
N VAL A 11 6.79 -36.97 -18.64
CA VAL A 11 6.68 -35.65 -19.26
C VAL A 11 5.50 -35.69 -20.24
N ALA A 12 4.47 -34.86 -19.99
CA ALA A 12 3.33 -34.67 -20.87
C ALA A 12 3.68 -33.66 -22.00
N PRO A 13 3.25 -33.92 -23.26
CA PRO A 13 3.54 -33.04 -24.38
C PRO A 13 2.58 -31.81 -24.38
N TRP A 14 3.14 -30.68 -24.68
CA TRP A 14 2.45 -29.40 -24.87
C TRP A 14 1.63 -29.41 -26.16
N HIS A 15 0.30 -29.28 -26.04
CA HIS A 15 -0.56 -29.05 -27.19
C HIS A 15 -0.51 -27.59 -27.63
N MET A 16 0.01 -27.33 -28.82
CA MET A 16 -0.10 -26.06 -29.52
C MET A 16 -1.53 -25.85 -30.00
N SER A 17 -2.16 -24.77 -29.61
CA SER A 17 -3.46 -24.30 -30.13
C SER A 17 -3.27 -23.54 -31.45
N PRO A 18 -4.18 -23.69 -32.42
CA PRO A 18 -4.03 -23.15 -33.76
C PRO A 18 -4.40 -21.65 -33.85
N ALA A 19 -3.71 -20.99 -34.76
CA ALA A 19 -3.80 -19.56 -35.12
C ALA A 19 -5.22 -19.11 -35.48
N MET A 20 -5.69 -18.05 -34.84
CA MET A 20 -6.86 -17.28 -35.25
C MET A 20 -6.58 -16.45 -36.50
N ARG A 21 -7.28 -16.80 -37.60
CA ARG A 21 -7.26 -16.06 -38.87
C ARG A 21 -8.05 -14.76 -38.72
N PHE A 22 -7.36 -13.63 -38.82
CA PHE A 22 -7.98 -12.32 -39.01
C PHE A 22 -8.63 -12.22 -40.40
N ARG A 23 -9.95 -12.11 -40.45
CA ARG A 23 -10.69 -11.71 -41.64
C ARG A 23 -10.73 -10.17 -41.68
N ARG A 24 -10.16 -9.59 -42.74
CA ARG A 24 -10.27 -8.19 -43.10
C ARG A 24 -11.69 -7.90 -43.62
N PRO A 25 -12.40 -6.87 -43.12
CA PRO A 25 -13.56 -6.32 -43.84
C PRO A 25 -13.13 -5.26 -44.84
N VAL A 26 -13.84 -5.31 -45.95
CA VAL A 26 -13.76 -4.51 -47.17
C VAL A 26 -14.12 -3.05 -46.91
N LEU A 27 -13.31 -2.13 -47.48
CA LEU A 27 -13.56 -0.71 -47.56
C LEU A 27 -14.80 -0.44 -48.40
N ALA A 28 -15.82 0.18 -47.82
CA ALA A 28 -16.87 0.90 -48.55
C ALA A 28 -16.64 2.40 -48.38
N ALA A 29 -16.23 3.05 -49.44
CA ALA A 29 -16.12 4.50 -49.53
C ALA A 29 -17.53 5.13 -49.67
N ILE A 30 -17.96 5.92 -48.69
CA ILE A 30 -19.11 6.79 -48.82
C ILE A 30 -18.61 8.23 -48.72
N ALA A 31 -18.70 8.93 -49.87
CA ALA A 31 -18.49 10.36 -49.97
C ALA A 31 -19.75 11.07 -49.43
N ILE A 32 -19.63 11.89 -48.41
CA ILE A 32 -20.69 12.78 -47.94
C ILE A 32 -20.15 14.21 -47.90
N ALA A 33 -20.93 15.07 -48.52
CA ALA A 33 -20.67 16.47 -48.85
C ALA A 33 -20.44 17.36 -47.62
N LEU A 34 -19.58 18.38 -47.86
CA LEU A 34 -19.22 19.46 -46.98
C LEU A 34 -20.43 20.37 -46.67
N ALA A 35 -20.83 20.42 -45.42
CA ALA A 35 -21.53 21.56 -44.85
C ALA A 35 -20.77 21.97 -43.60
N SER A 36 -20.04 23.07 -43.64
CA SER A 36 -19.33 23.67 -42.51
C SER A 36 -20.32 24.47 -41.66
N PRO A 37 -20.61 24.09 -40.42
CA PRO A 37 -21.14 25.03 -39.46
C PRO A 37 -19.96 25.74 -38.75
N CYS A 38 -19.98 27.08 -38.79
CA CYS A 38 -19.19 27.91 -37.90
C CYS A 38 -19.57 27.59 -36.45
N PHE A 39 -18.75 26.81 -35.75
CA PHE A 39 -18.84 26.70 -34.32
C PHE A 39 -18.02 27.83 -33.67
N ALA A 40 -18.74 28.70 -32.95
CA ALA A 40 -18.13 29.62 -32.00
C ALA A 40 -17.36 28.83 -30.98
N GLU A 41 -16.06 29.07 -30.92
CA GLU A 41 -15.13 28.48 -29.98
C GLU A 41 -15.42 29.03 -28.57
N SER A 42 -16.27 28.32 -27.85
CA SER A 42 -16.47 28.57 -26.43
C SER A 42 -15.25 28.05 -25.70
N SER A 43 -14.34 28.95 -25.35
CA SER A 43 -13.18 28.65 -24.51
C SER A 43 -13.66 28.18 -23.13
N ALA A 44 -13.86 26.86 -22.96
CA ALA A 44 -14.04 26.28 -21.66
C ALA A 44 -12.74 26.47 -20.84
N PRO A 45 -12.82 26.92 -19.59
CA PRO A 45 -11.63 27.05 -18.76
C PRO A 45 -10.96 25.67 -18.62
N ILE A 46 -9.67 25.62 -18.95
CA ILE A 46 -8.83 24.43 -18.77
C ILE A 46 -8.90 24.06 -17.30
N PRO A 47 -9.28 22.81 -16.92
CA PRO A 47 -9.20 22.40 -15.55
C PRO A 47 -7.73 22.45 -15.14
N VAL A 48 -7.39 23.35 -14.24
CA VAL A 48 -6.09 23.41 -13.59
C VAL A 48 -5.97 22.11 -12.79
N ASN A 49 -5.28 21.14 -13.35
CA ASN A 49 -4.85 19.96 -12.60
C ASN A 49 -3.87 20.43 -11.54
N ASN A 50 -4.38 20.87 -10.40
CA ASN A 50 -3.56 21.05 -9.23
C ASN A 50 -2.93 19.69 -8.93
N PRO A 51 -1.59 19.60 -8.84
CA PRO A 51 -0.96 18.36 -8.40
C PRO A 51 -1.59 18.00 -7.04
N PRO A 52 -1.80 16.71 -6.74
CA PRO A 52 -2.40 16.29 -5.48
C PRO A 52 -1.58 16.93 -4.38
N THR A 53 -2.20 17.84 -3.64
CA THR A 53 -1.59 18.47 -2.48
C THR A 53 -1.29 17.32 -1.52
N GLN A 54 -0.03 16.95 -1.42
CA GLN A 54 0.42 15.98 -0.42
C GLN A 54 0.11 16.58 0.94
N GLN A 55 -1.01 16.17 1.49
CA GLN A 55 -1.37 16.49 2.84
C GLN A 55 -0.40 15.68 3.71
N ASN A 56 0.68 16.33 4.16
CA ASN A 56 1.50 15.82 5.25
C ASN A 56 0.55 15.60 6.43
N SER A 57 0.01 14.40 6.55
CA SER A 57 -0.80 14.03 7.71
C SER A 57 0.14 13.95 8.89
N ILE A 58 -0.16 14.77 9.85
CA ILE A 58 0.56 14.87 11.10
C ILE A 58 0.28 13.60 11.89
N ILE A 59 1.33 12.91 12.33
CA ILE A 59 1.20 11.73 13.17
C ILE A 59 0.99 12.19 14.62
N ASP A 60 -0.18 11.89 15.20
CA ASP A 60 -0.48 12.17 16.60
C ASP A 60 0.03 11.09 17.55
N LEU A 61 -0.04 9.85 17.12
CA LEU A 61 0.34 8.67 17.89
C LEU A 61 1.18 7.73 17.05
N LEU A 62 2.34 7.39 17.57
CA LEU A 62 3.22 6.35 17.02
C LEU A 62 3.43 5.25 18.06
N ALA A 63 3.10 4.01 17.69
CA ALA A 63 3.39 2.84 18.51
C ALA A 63 4.31 1.88 17.73
N LEU A 64 5.46 1.56 18.31
CA LEU A 64 6.44 0.64 17.72
C LEU A 64 6.34 -0.73 18.39
N MET A 65 6.20 -1.77 17.58
CA MET A 65 6.10 -3.16 17.99
C MET A 65 7.32 -3.93 17.51
N SER A 66 8.05 -4.56 18.39
CA SER A 66 9.18 -5.44 18.05
C SER A 66 8.72 -6.90 17.92
N GLY A 67 9.34 -7.64 17.02
CA GLY A 67 8.98 -9.02 16.75
C GLY A 67 9.56 -9.49 15.42
N HIS A 68 8.84 -10.34 14.72
CA HIS A 68 9.23 -10.84 13.41
C HIS A 68 8.03 -11.08 12.51
N CYS A 69 8.22 -10.92 11.20
CA CYS A 69 7.22 -11.32 10.22
C CYS A 69 7.34 -12.83 9.96
N LYS A 70 6.29 -13.58 10.28
CA LYS A 70 6.13 -14.94 9.77
C LYS A 70 5.81 -14.95 8.29
N LYS A 71 5.15 -13.88 7.82
CA LYS A 71 4.83 -13.65 6.42
C LYS A 71 4.82 -12.15 6.14
N LEU A 72 5.56 -11.73 5.14
CA LEU A 72 5.42 -10.41 4.51
C LEU A 72 5.50 -10.61 3.01
N LYS A 73 4.40 -10.36 2.31
CA LYS A 73 4.31 -10.44 0.86
C LYS A 73 3.91 -9.07 0.32
N VAL A 74 4.66 -8.57 -0.65
CA VAL A 74 4.46 -7.26 -1.27
C VAL A 74 4.45 -7.46 -2.78
N ALA A 75 3.29 -7.28 -3.41
CA ALA A 75 3.10 -7.47 -4.84
C ALA A 75 3.69 -8.80 -5.36
N GLY A 76 3.44 -9.89 -4.64
CA GLY A 76 3.91 -11.24 -5.00
C GLY A 76 5.32 -11.60 -4.51
N ARG A 77 6.12 -10.66 -4.02
CA ARG A 77 7.48 -10.90 -3.49
C ARG A 77 7.43 -11.10 -1.97
N THR A 78 8.26 -12.01 -1.45
CA THR A 78 8.36 -12.29 -0.01
C THR A 78 9.56 -11.56 0.58
N PHE A 79 9.37 -11.00 1.78
CA PHE A 79 10.39 -10.28 2.53
C PHE A 79 10.38 -10.70 4.01
N ALA A 80 11.47 -10.38 4.71
CA ALA A 80 11.52 -10.43 6.16
C ALA A 80 11.25 -9.03 6.76
N CYS A 81 10.83 -9.00 8.03
CA CYS A 81 10.75 -7.76 8.82
C CYS A 81 11.01 -8.02 10.29
N LYS A 82 11.36 -6.96 11.05
CA LYS A 82 11.63 -7.01 12.50
C LYS A 82 10.75 -6.06 13.31
N THR A 83 10.11 -5.10 12.67
CA THR A 83 9.36 -4.05 13.35
C THR A 83 8.13 -3.69 12.56
N VAL A 84 7.03 -3.52 13.28
CA VAL A 84 5.81 -2.92 12.76
C VAL A 84 5.50 -1.68 13.57
N ALA A 85 5.16 -0.59 12.89
CA ALA A 85 4.70 0.65 13.50
C ALA A 85 3.19 0.81 13.27
N TYR A 86 2.46 1.18 14.31
CA TYR A 86 1.12 1.74 14.19
C TYR A 86 1.26 3.26 14.27
N ALA A 87 0.80 3.96 13.25
CA ALA A 87 0.79 5.41 13.21
C ALA A 87 -0.64 5.91 13.00
N HIS A 88 -1.10 6.79 13.88
CA HIS A 88 -2.40 7.44 13.80
C HIS A 88 -2.18 8.92 13.52
N GLY A 89 -2.81 9.44 12.48
CA GLY A 89 -2.73 10.84 12.08
C GLY A 89 -3.89 11.68 12.61
N ASP A 90 -3.71 12.99 12.60
CA ASP A 90 -4.65 14.02 13.04
C ASP A 90 -6.03 13.96 12.35
N LYS A 91 -6.07 13.41 11.14
CA LYS A 91 -7.30 13.25 10.34
C LYS A 91 -7.97 11.88 10.51
N GLY A 92 -7.58 11.11 11.52
CA GLY A 92 -8.14 9.79 11.76
C GLY A 92 -7.59 8.67 10.86
N ARG A 93 -6.63 8.97 9.98
CA ARG A 93 -5.97 7.95 9.16
C ARG A 93 -4.98 7.15 9.98
N VAL A 94 -5.02 5.84 9.79
CA VAL A 94 -4.16 4.88 10.46
C VAL A 94 -3.30 4.16 9.45
N ASN A 95 -2.03 3.91 9.83
CA ASN A 95 -1.09 3.12 9.05
C ASN A 95 -0.48 2.02 9.92
N PHE A 96 -0.49 0.79 9.43
CA PHE A 96 0.42 -0.25 9.88
C PHE A 96 1.63 -0.25 8.94
N ALA A 97 2.72 0.36 9.36
CA ALA A 97 3.95 0.50 8.59
C ALA A 97 4.96 -0.58 8.98
N VAL A 98 5.50 -1.27 8.00
CA VAL A 98 6.41 -2.39 8.15
C VAL A 98 7.77 -1.98 7.59
N ALA A 99 8.78 -1.92 8.44
CA ALA A 99 10.17 -1.80 7.98
C ALA A 99 10.63 -3.15 7.42
N VAL A 100 10.86 -3.18 6.11
CA VAL A 100 11.29 -4.38 5.39
C VAL A 100 12.78 -4.63 5.68
N ASP A 101 13.14 -5.87 5.97
CA ASP A 101 14.54 -6.26 6.11
C ASP A 101 15.14 -6.48 4.72
N ASP A 102 15.49 -5.37 4.06
CA ASP A 102 16.06 -5.34 2.73
C ASP A 102 17.49 -4.77 2.81
N PRO A 103 18.54 -5.61 2.64
CA PRO A 103 19.93 -5.13 2.71
C PRO A 103 20.28 -4.10 1.63
N ALA A 104 19.55 -4.09 0.51
CA ALA A 104 19.77 -3.18 -0.60
C ALA A 104 19.07 -1.81 -0.39
N ASP A 105 18.09 -1.74 0.51
CA ASP A 105 17.28 -0.55 0.72
C ASP A 105 16.82 -0.38 2.17
N ALA A 106 17.58 0.35 2.96
CA ALA A 106 17.24 0.67 4.36
C ALA A 106 15.96 1.52 4.52
N ASN A 107 15.47 2.15 3.43
CA ASN A 107 14.26 2.96 3.42
C ASN A 107 13.04 2.18 2.90
N HIS A 108 13.17 0.87 2.69
CA HIS A 108 12.07 0.05 2.21
C HIS A 108 11.02 -0.13 3.33
N VAL A 109 9.94 0.63 3.21
CA VAL A 109 8.80 0.61 4.13
C VAL A 109 7.53 0.37 3.36
N VAL A 110 6.72 -0.54 3.84
CA VAL A 110 5.40 -0.85 3.29
C VAL A 110 4.35 -0.55 4.33
N SER A 111 3.31 0.22 3.98
CA SER A 111 2.24 0.57 4.91
C SER A 111 0.89 0.15 4.38
N PHE A 112 0.12 -0.51 5.24
CA PHE A 112 -1.31 -0.74 5.08
C PHE A 112 -2.02 0.45 5.69
N SER A 113 -2.69 1.26 4.87
CA SER A 113 -3.30 2.53 5.26
C SER A 113 -4.81 2.48 5.13
N GLY A 114 -5.50 3.10 6.09
CA GLY A 114 -6.95 3.16 6.06
C GLY A 114 -7.53 4.16 7.05
N GLU A 115 -8.84 4.29 7.03
CA GLU A 115 -9.63 5.12 7.93
C GLU A 115 -10.70 4.26 8.63
N ASN A 116 -11.36 4.85 9.63
CA ASN A 116 -12.48 4.21 10.34
C ASN A 116 -12.14 2.87 11.03
N GLY A 117 -10.90 2.76 11.52
CA GLY A 117 -10.50 1.61 12.33
C GLY A 117 -11.35 1.49 13.58
N LYS A 118 -11.69 0.26 13.96
CA LYS A 118 -12.60 -0.05 15.08
C LYS A 118 -11.95 -0.99 16.07
N ARG A 119 -12.23 -0.76 17.36
CA ARG A 119 -11.99 -1.74 18.40
C ARG A 119 -13.20 -2.68 18.46
N ALA A 120 -13.00 -3.98 18.29
CA ALA A 120 -14.05 -4.96 18.54
C ALA A 120 -14.22 -5.22 20.04
N ASP A 121 -13.09 -5.20 20.77
CA ASP A 121 -12.99 -5.30 22.22
C ASP A 121 -11.68 -4.64 22.72
N ASP A 122 -11.36 -4.76 24.00
CA ASP A 122 -10.14 -4.19 24.60
C ASP A 122 -8.84 -4.79 24.04
N ASN A 123 -8.91 -5.95 23.42
CA ASN A 123 -7.76 -6.73 22.95
C ASN A 123 -7.72 -6.90 21.43
N SER A 124 -8.63 -6.28 20.70
CA SER A 124 -8.64 -6.38 19.25
C SER A 124 -8.95 -5.05 18.56
N TYR A 125 -8.29 -4.82 17.45
CA TYR A 125 -8.47 -3.66 16.60
C TYR A 125 -8.51 -4.10 15.13
N GLU A 126 -9.45 -3.57 14.38
CA GLU A 126 -9.58 -3.84 12.96
C GLU A 126 -9.55 -2.52 12.18
N LEU A 127 -8.75 -2.49 11.12
CA LEU A 127 -8.60 -1.37 10.20
C LEU A 127 -8.99 -1.81 8.80
N PRO A 128 -10.07 -1.28 8.21
CA PRO A 128 -10.29 -1.37 6.76
C PRO A 128 -9.13 -0.68 6.03
N VAL A 129 -8.51 -1.38 5.08
CA VAL A 129 -7.41 -0.84 4.27
C VAL A 129 -7.99 -0.31 2.96
N ASP A 130 -7.70 0.95 2.64
CA ASP A 130 -8.11 1.60 1.39
C ASP A 130 -6.95 1.85 0.43
N ARG A 131 -5.70 1.80 0.93
CA ARG A 131 -4.49 1.97 0.10
C ARG A 131 -3.25 1.33 0.71
N MET A 132 -2.31 0.99 -0.15
CA MET A 132 -0.94 0.65 0.22
C MET A 132 -0.03 1.84 -0.04
N LEU A 133 0.90 2.11 0.89
CA LEU A 133 1.97 3.09 0.70
C LEU A 133 3.29 2.34 0.60
N LEU A 134 3.98 2.52 -0.52
CA LEU A 134 5.22 1.80 -0.83
C LEU A 134 6.38 2.80 -0.91
N ASN A 135 7.28 2.73 0.04
CA ASN A 135 8.45 3.59 0.12
C ASN A 135 9.74 2.81 -0.17
N SER A 136 10.71 3.48 -0.79
CA SER A 136 12.04 2.95 -1.08
C SER A 136 13.05 4.10 -1.21
N LYS A 137 14.33 3.77 -1.25
CA LYS A 137 15.42 4.75 -1.45
C LYS A 137 15.32 5.51 -2.79
N ASP A 138 14.73 4.87 -3.81
CA ASP A 138 14.64 5.39 -5.17
C ASP A 138 13.39 6.26 -5.41
N ARG A 139 12.57 6.46 -4.36
CA ARG A 139 11.38 7.32 -4.45
C ARG A 139 11.77 8.79 -4.53
N PRO A 140 11.00 9.62 -5.27
CA PRO A 140 11.14 11.06 -5.26
C PRO A 140 11.12 11.60 -3.83
N LYS A 141 11.88 12.67 -3.57
CA LYS A 141 11.95 13.29 -2.25
C LYS A 141 11.38 14.71 -2.30
N VAL A 142 10.62 15.05 -1.28
CA VAL A 142 10.16 16.42 -1.01
C VAL A 142 10.67 16.80 0.38
N ASP A 143 11.36 17.92 0.49
CA ASP A 143 12.02 18.39 1.73
C ASP A 143 12.93 17.32 2.37
N GLY A 144 13.62 16.52 1.53
CA GLY A 144 14.52 15.45 1.97
C GLY A 144 13.82 14.16 2.38
N LEU A 145 12.49 14.12 2.46
CA LEU A 145 11.70 12.94 2.81
C LEU A 145 11.19 12.23 1.56
N PRO A 146 11.31 10.91 1.47
CA PRO A 146 10.81 10.15 0.34
C PRO A 146 9.29 10.17 0.31
N VAL A 147 8.75 10.37 -0.89
CA VAL A 147 7.32 10.33 -1.17
C VAL A 147 6.91 8.91 -1.54
N PRO A 148 6.11 8.21 -0.72
CA PRO A 148 5.71 6.85 -1.04
C PRO A 148 4.86 6.79 -2.31
N ALA A 149 4.94 5.67 -3.04
CA ALA A 149 3.95 5.36 -4.05
C ALA A 149 2.65 4.94 -3.35
N GLU A 150 1.54 5.51 -3.79
CA GLU A 150 0.21 5.11 -3.33
C GLU A 150 -0.41 4.12 -4.32
N GLN A 151 -0.96 3.03 -3.78
CA GLN A 151 -1.71 2.04 -4.55
C GLN A 151 -3.09 1.89 -3.91
N VAL A 152 -4.14 2.31 -4.62
CA VAL A 152 -5.52 2.08 -4.16
C VAL A 152 -5.72 0.58 -4.00
N SER A 153 -6.19 0.18 -2.84
CA SER A 153 -6.27 -1.24 -2.46
C SER A 153 -7.49 -1.47 -1.58
N THR A 154 -7.95 -2.71 -1.54
CA THR A 154 -9.03 -3.10 -0.63
C THR A 154 -8.53 -4.23 0.25
N GLY A 155 -8.76 -4.11 1.56
CA GLY A 155 -8.28 -5.10 2.50
C GLY A 155 -8.64 -4.81 3.94
N VAL A 156 -7.98 -5.54 4.84
CA VAL A 156 -8.18 -5.40 6.28
C VAL A 156 -6.89 -5.72 7.04
N CYS A 157 -6.61 -4.94 8.09
CA CYS A 157 -5.65 -5.29 9.12
C CYS A 157 -6.37 -5.61 10.41
N ARG A 158 -5.90 -6.64 11.12
CA ARG A 158 -6.31 -6.99 12.49
C ARG A 158 -5.10 -7.00 13.38
N GLN A 159 -5.23 -6.37 14.53
CA GLN A 159 -4.23 -6.39 15.58
C GLN A 159 -4.85 -7.00 16.82
N THR A 160 -4.15 -7.94 17.44
CA THR A 160 -4.54 -8.54 18.73
C THR A 160 -3.62 -8.06 19.84
N GLY A 161 -4.19 -7.94 21.05
CA GLY A 161 -3.53 -7.38 22.21
C GLY A 161 -3.96 -5.94 22.51
N ASN A 162 -3.55 -5.42 23.65
CA ASN A 162 -4.02 -4.14 24.18
C ASN A 162 -2.91 -3.07 24.16
N PHE A 163 -3.05 -2.05 23.32
CA PHE A 163 -2.11 -0.92 23.26
C PHE A 163 -2.04 -0.12 24.57
N ALA A 164 -3.15 0.02 25.30
CA ALA A 164 -3.15 0.73 26.57
C ALA A 164 -2.31 -0.01 27.63
N ALA A 165 -2.34 -1.35 27.59
CA ALA A 165 -1.49 -2.21 28.41
C ALA A 165 -0.07 -2.39 27.80
N ARG A 166 0.24 -1.75 26.66
CA ARG A 166 1.49 -1.90 25.90
C ARG A 166 1.80 -3.34 25.49
N LYS A 167 0.76 -4.15 25.28
CA LYS A 167 0.87 -5.56 24.91
C LYS A 167 0.19 -5.78 23.58
N VAL A 168 0.95 -6.16 22.57
CA VAL A 168 0.45 -6.62 21.28
C VAL A 168 0.95 -8.03 21.07
N ASN A 169 0.07 -8.91 20.57
CA ASN A 169 0.42 -10.29 20.27
C ASN A 169 0.83 -10.43 18.81
N ASP A 170 -0.03 -9.96 17.91
CA ASP A 170 0.17 -10.06 16.47
C ASP A 170 -0.50 -8.94 15.72
N VAL A 171 -0.08 -8.77 14.45
CA VAL A 171 -0.74 -7.94 13.44
C VAL A 171 -0.83 -8.76 12.16
N THR A 172 -2.05 -8.94 11.66
CA THR A 172 -2.33 -9.61 10.40
C THR A 172 -2.99 -8.63 9.46
N CYS A 173 -2.43 -8.45 8.25
CA CYS A 173 -3.02 -7.64 7.20
C CYS A 173 -3.14 -8.43 5.91
N SER A 174 -4.20 -8.16 5.16
CA SER A 174 -4.34 -8.60 3.77
C SER A 174 -4.96 -7.48 2.95
N ALA A 175 -4.42 -7.22 1.77
CA ALA A 175 -4.97 -6.25 0.82
C ALA A 175 -4.69 -6.70 -0.62
N THR A 176 -5.51 -6.22 -1.55
CA THR A 176 -5.33 -6.42 -2.99
C THR A 176 -5.54 -5.08 -3.67
N ASP A 177 -4.64 -4.71 -4.59
CA ASP A 177 -4.77 -3.48 -5.36
C ASP A 177 -5.61 -3.68 -6.63
N ASN A 178 -5.87 -2.58 -7.34
CA ASN A 178 -6.68 -2.58 -8.56
C ASN A 178 -6.06 -3.36 -9.73
N GLU A 179 -4.76 -3.71 -9.64
CA GLU A 179 -4.06 -4.54 -10.61
C GLU A 179 -4.05 -6.04 -10.21
N GLY A 180 -4.72 -6.38 -9.10
CA GLY A 180 -4.79 -7.74 -8.58
C GLY A 180 -3.54 -8.19 -7.82
N ARG A 181 -2.61 -7.30 -7.49
CA ARG A 181 -1.41 -7.63 -6.70
C ARG A 181 -1.79 -7.77 -5.24
N SER A 182 -1.32 -8.82 -4.60
CA SER A 182 -1.61 -9.11 -3.19
C SER A 182 -0.50 -8.60 -2.26
N TYR A 183 -0.95 -8.12 -1.10
CA TYR A 183 -0.13 -7.65 0.02
C TYR A 183 -0.57 -8.39 1.27
N GLU A 184 0.36 -9.03 1.97
CA GLU A 184 0.04 -9.85 3.12
C GLU A 184 1.09 -9.63 4.22
N LEU A 185 0.63 -9.49 5.45
CA LEU A 185 1.45 -9.39 6.66
C LEU A 185 0.93 -10.39 7.70
N LEU A 186 1.84 -11.15 8.28
CA LEU A 186 1.64 -11.85 9.54
C LEU A 186 2.85 -11.55 10.43
N PHE A 187 2.69 -10.58 11.30
CA PHE A 187 3.68 -10.18 12.30
C PHE A 187 3.33 -10.78 13.64
N VAL A 188 4.34 -11.29 14.35
CA VAL A 188 4.21 -11.81 15.71
C VAL A 188 5.16 -11.04 16.60
N SER A 189 4.64 -10.49 17.68
CA SER A 189 5.41 -9.76 18.69
C SER A 189 6.40 -10.68 19.41
N ASP A 190 7.53 -10.12 19.82
CA ASP A 190 8.50 -10.82 20.70
C ASP A 190 8.13 -10.70 22.19
N GLY A 191 6.96 -10.16 22.51
CA GLY A 191 6.45 -9.97 23.86
C GLY A 191 7.01 -8.75 24.60
N LYS A 192 7.92 -8.00 24.00
CA LYS A 192 8.40 -6.75 24.59
C LYS A 192 7.29 -5.70 24.63
N PRO A 193 7.28 -4.80 25.63
CA PRO A 193 6.31 -3.72 25.70
C PRO A 193 6.36 -2.83 24.46
N VAL A 194 5.20 -2.50 23.93
CA VAL A 194 5.06 -1.56 22.81
C VAL A 194 5.56 -0.18 23.23
N SER A 195 6.45 0.41 22.43
CA SER A 195 6.90 1.79 22.61
C SER A 195 5.87 2.74 22.02
N VAL A 196 5.16 3.48 22.85
CA VAL A 196 4.13 4.45 22.42
C VAL A 196 4.64 5.87 22.60
N ARG A 197 4.59 6.67 21.53
CA ARG A 197 4.94 8.09 21.53
C ARG A 197 3.76 8.91 21.01
N ARG A 198 3.37 9.96 21.72
CA ARG A 198 2.49 11.01 21.21
C ARG A 198 3.36 12.12 20.64
N ILE A 199 3.16 12.43 19.37
CA ILE A 199 3.87 13.50 18.70
C ILE A 199 2.98 14.75 18.82
N ARG A 200 3.23 15.55 19.84
CA ARG A 200 2.58 16.86 19.95
C ARG A 200 3.23 17.79 18.94
N GLN A 201 2.48 18.29 18.00
CA GLN A 201 2.94 19.44 17.24
C GLN A 201 2.91 20.65 18.15
N SER A 202 4.05 21.32 18.26
CA SER A 202 4.06 22.72 18.67
C SER A 202 3.29 23.46 17.58
N ALA A 203 2.19 24.11 17.93
CA ALA A 203 1.54 25.03 17.00
C ALA A 203 2.63 25.95 16.45
N PRO A 204 2.71 26.18 15.12
CA PRO A 204 3.65 27.15 14.59
C PRO A 204 3.36 28.45 15.31
N SER A 205 4.37 28.98 16.01
CA SER A 205 4.28 30.33 16.55
C SER A 205 4.10 31.23 15.33
N ILE A 206 2.88 31.71 15.12
CA ILE A 206 2.63 32.78 14.15
C ILE A 206 3.36 33.97 14.74
N GLN A 207 4.64 34.09 14.46
CA GLN A 207 5.33 35.34 14.62
C GLN A 207 4.69 36.29 13.62
N ASP A 208 3.91 37.24 14.15
CA ASP A 208 3.35 38.32 13.36
C ASP A 208 4.52 39.01 12.65
N PRO A 209 4.67 38.89 11.28
CA PRO A 209 5.82 39.44 10.56
C PRO A 209 5.83 40.98 10.58
N PHE A 210 4.83 41.62 11.20
CA PHE A 210 4.64 43.07 11.27
C PHE A 210 4.77 43.64 12.69
N LYS A 211 5.25 42.85 13.66
CA LYS A 211 5.60 43.36 15.01
C LYS A 211 7.08 43.52 15.17
#